data_6a09516d1cf2651d34f3eb7b12f8bbff
#
_entry.id   6a09516d1cf2651d34f3eb7b12f8bbff
#
_cell.length_a   1.000
_cell.length_b   1.000
_cell.length_c   1.000
_cell.angle_alpha   90.00
_cell.angle_beta   90.00
_cell.angle_gamma   90.00
#
_symmetry.space_group_name_H-M   'P 1'
#
loop_
_entity.id
_entity.type
_entity.pdbx_description
1 polymer ?
#
loop_
_entity_poly.entity_id
_entity_poly.type
_entity_poly.pdbx_seq_one_letter_code
_entity_poly.pdbx_strand_id
1 'polypeptide(L)'
;MPNKNNEDWGGYKGYLDINEKLMVAIVKASETYKKNADAIFRNYGLTFSQYNVLRILNNSPQGKNTITNTSRIMLVSGANMTGVAKRLEKDGFIIRRSDINDERITLLEITPKGKQTIKNIAHEKDALIKMFLNGFSEEEKMNALEDIKRIFKNSNAYR
;
A
#
# COMPACT_ATOMS: atom_id res chain seq x y z
N MET A 1 12.46 -35.32 -22.70
CA MET A 1 13.07 -33.99 -22.44
C MET A 1 12.45 -33.46 -21.14
N PRO A 2 13.20 -33.09 -20.10
CA PRO A 2 12.61 -32.55 -18.88
C PRO A 2 11.98 -31.20 -19.21
N ASN A 3 10.73 -31.05 -18.79
CA ASN A 3 9.90 -29.89 -19.01
C ASN A 3 10.52 -28.69 -18.26
N LYS A 4 11.07 -27.70 -18.97
CA LYS A 4 11.75 -26.52 -18.45
C LYS A 4 10.81 -25.54 -17.68
N ASN A 5 9.54 -25.92 -17.47
CA ASN A 5 8.50 -25.10 -16.83
C ASN A 5 8.27 -25.40 -15.35
N ASN A 6 9.14 -26.15 -14.70
CA ASN A 6 9.04 -26.42 -13.27
C ASN A 6 9.96 -25.46 -12.49
N GLU A 7 9.83 -24.16 -12.75
CA GLU A 7 10.40 -23.15 -11.88
C GLU A 7 9.73 -23.26 -10.51
N ASP A 8 10.53 -23.35 -9.46
CA ASP A 8 10.04 -23.38 -8.09
C ASP A 8 9.43 -22.03 -7.73
N TRP A 9 8.14 -21.90 -7.92
CA TRP A 9 7.35 -20.74 -7.52
C TRP A 9 7.11 -20.72 -6.00
N GLY A 10 8.22 -20.82 -5.23
CA GLY A 10 8.18 -20.70 -3.77
C GLY A 10 7.52 -21.91 -3.10
N GLY A 11 7.91 -23.13 -3.47
CA GLY A 11 7.47 -24.39 -2.87
C GLY A 11 6.14 -24.93 -3.39
N TYR A 12 5.54 -24.32 -4.41
CA TYR A 12 4.33 -24.85 -5.02
C TYR A 12 4.67 -26.03 -5.94
N LYS A 13 4.16 -27.23 -5.61
CA LYS A 13 4.46 -28.48 -6.34
C LYS A 13 3.40 -28.88 -7.38
N GLY A 14 2.44 -28.02 -7.68
CA GLY A 14 1.37 -28.25 -8.65
C GLY A 14 1.67 -27.64 -10.02
N TYR A 15 0.95 -28.14 -11.06
CA TYR A 15 0.92 -27.48 -12.36
C TYR A 15 0.03 -26.22 -12.24
N LEU A 16 0.58 -25.07 -12.61
CA LEU A 16 -0.17 -23.83 -12.77
C LEU A 16 -0.10 -23.40 -14.23
N ASP A 17 -1.22 -22.99 -14.80
CA ASP A 17 -1.20 -22.34 -16.11
C ASP A 17 -0.60 -20.92 -16.01
N ILE A 18 -0.40 -20.25 -17.14
CA ILE A 18 0.24 -18.92 -17.16
C ILE A 18 -0.59 -17.87 -16.44
N ASN A 19 -1.92 -17.97 -16.45
CA ASN A 19 -2.81 -17.01 -15.79
C ASN A 19 -2.70 -17.15 -14.26
N GLU A 20 -2.74 -18.39 -13.78
CA GLU A 20 -2.57 -18.69 -12.36
C GLU A 20 -1.18 -18.28 -11.86
N LYS A 21 -0.12 -18.60 -12.64
CA LYS A 21 1.27 -18.18 -12.33
C LYS A 21 1.37 -16.67 -12.17
N LEU A 22 0.78 -15.90 -13.11
CA LEU A 22 0.80 -14.44 -13.06
C LEU A 22 0.11 -13.91 -11.80
N MET A 23 -1.09 -14.42 -11.47
CA MET A 23 -1.82 -13.98 -10.29
C MET A 23 -1.09 -14.35 -8.99
N VAL A 24 -0.52 -15.54 -8.90
CA VAL A 24 0.29 -15.97 -7.74
C VAL A 24 1.55 -15.09 -7.61
N ALA A 25 2.21 -14.74 -8.72
CA ALA A 25 3.40 -13.87 -8.71
C ALA A 25 3.07 -12.48 -8.16
N ILE A 26 1.96 -11.88 -8.60
CA ILE A 26 1.50 -10.57 -8.12
C ILE A 26 1.24 -10.61 -6.61
N VAL A 27 0.53 -11.63 -6.12
CA VAL A 27 0.22 -11.79 -4.70
C VAL A 27 1.50 -11.96 -3.89
N LYS A 28 2.40 -12.85 -4.30
CA LYS A 28 3.68 -13.08 -3.61
C LYS A 28 4.56 -11.84 -3.57
N ALA A 29 4.70 -11.13 -4.70
CA ALA A 29 5.47 -9.91 -4.77
C ALA A 29 4.88 -8.84 -3.83
N SER A 30 3.56 -8.66 -3.84
CA SER A 30 2.84 -7.72 -2.98
C SER A 30 3.03 -8.04 -1.49
N GLU A 31 2.82 -9.30 -1.08
CA GLU A 31 2.96 -9.69 0.34
C GLU A 31 4.42 -9.62 0.80
N THR A 32 5.39 -9.96 -0.06
CA THR A 32 6.81 -9.84 0.27
C THR A 32 7.20 -8.37 0.46
N TYR A 33 6.79 -7.49 -0.45
CA TYR A 33 7.02 -6.06 -0.32
C TYR A 33 6.39 -5.50 0.97
N LYS A 34 5.13 -5.83 1.22
CA LYS A 34 4.39 -5.41 2.42
C LYS A 34 5.08 -5.85 3.71
N LYS A 35 5.55 -7.10 3.78
CA LYS A 35 6.28 -7.64 4.94
C LYS A 35 7.59 -6.88 5.21
N ASN A 36 8.39 -6.63 4.16
CA ASN A 36 9.66 -5.90 4.30
C ASN A 36 9.42 -4.43 4.67
N ALA A 37 8.44 -3.79 4.04
CA ALA A 37 8.08 -2.42 4.35
C ALA A 37 7.52 -2.27 5.77
N ASP A 38 6.70 -3.22 6.25
CA ASP A 38 6.17 -3.24 7.61
C ASP A 38 7.30 -3.34 8.65
N ALA A 39 8.35 -4.11 8.38
CA ALA A 39 9.52 -4.20 9.24
C ALA A 39 10.23 -2.84 9.39
N ILE A 40 10.41 -2.10 8.29
CA ILE A 40 10.96 -0.73 8.32
C ILE A 40 10.04 0.19 9.11
N PHE A 41 8.73 0.20 8.80
CA PHE A 41 7.79 1.15 9.40
C PHE A 41 7.61 0.95 10.90
N ARG A 42 7.76 -0.28 11.41
CA ARG A 42 7.72 -0.58 12.85
C ARG A 42 8.80 0.14 13.64
N ASN A 43 9.98 0.41 13.06
CA ASN A 43 11.04 1.19 13.71
C ASN A 43 10.59 2.64 14.00
N TYR A 44 9.53 3.10 13.33
CA TYR A 44 8.92 4.42 13.48
C TYR A 44 7.56 4.37 14.20
N GLY A 45 7.21 3.23 14.79
CA GLY A 45 5.93 3.04 15.50
C GLY A 45 4.72 2.89 14.57
N LEU A 46 4.91 2.52 13.31
CA LEU A 46 3.85 2.40 12.32
C LEU A 46 3.76 0.96 11.77
N THR A 47 2.55 0.54 11.45
CA THR A 47 2.31 -0.60 10.57
C THR A 47 2.26 -0.15 9.11
N PHE A 48 2.34 -1.09 8.17
CA PHE A 48 2.17 -0.81 6.73
C PHE A 48 0.89 -0.04 6.42
N SER A 49 -0.24 -0.43 7.03
CA SER A 49 -1.51 0.26 6.84
C SER A 49 -1.50 1.68 7.40
N GLN A 50 -0.93 1.88 8.59
CA GLN A 50 -0.81 3.20 9.22
C GLN A 50 0.09 4.14 8.39
N TYR A 51 1.24 3.65 7.92
CA TYR A 51 2.09 4.41 7.00
C TYR A 51 1.34 4.85 5.75
N ASN A 52 0.58 3.95 5.11
CA ASN A 52 -0.16 4.29 3.90
C ASN A 52 -1.25 5.35 4.14
N VAL A 53 -1.93 5.34 5.29
CA VAL A 53 -2.85 6.43 5.68
C VAL A 53 -2.09 7.76 5.76
N LEU A 54 -0.97 7.80 6.47
CA LEU A 54 -0.16 9.02 6.58
C LEU A 54 0.34 9.50 5.22
N ARG A 55 0.77 8.59 4.34
CA ARG A 55 1.20 8.91 2.97
C ARG A 55 0.07 9.53 2.14
N ILE A 56 -1.15 8.99 2.24
CA ILE A 56 -2.32 9.54 1.56
C ILE A 56 -2.60 10.96 2.08
N LEU A 57 -2.63 11.14 3.39
CA LEU A 57 -2.89 12.46 3.99
C LEU A 57 -1.79 13.47 3.63
N ASN A 58 -0.52 13.06 3.68
CA ASN A 58 0.59 13.94 3.33
C ASN A 58 0.52 14.44 1.87
N ASN A 59 -0.05 13.64 0.97
CA ASN A 59 -0.24 13.98 -0.44
C ASN A 59 -1.63 14.58 -0.75
N SER A 60 -2.49 14.72 0.25
CA SER A 60 -3.82 15.32 0.11
C SER A 60 -3.77 16.83 0.31
N PRO A 61 -4.70 17.61 -0.27
CA PRO A 61 -4.79 19.04 -0.06
C PRO A 61 -4.78 19.40 1.43
N GLN A 62 -3.92 20.32 1.82
CA GLN A 62 -3.75 20.78 3.22
C GLN A 62 -3.43 19.65 4.23
N GLY A 63 -3.01 18.46 3.77
CA GLY A 63 -2.77 17.30 4.63
C GLY A 63 -4.04 16.65 5.17
N LYS A 64 -5.18 16.81 4.49
CA LYS A 64 -6.51 16.38 4.95
C LYS A 64 -7.20 15.48 3.95
N ASN A 65 -7.96 14.50 4.44
CA ASN A 65 -8.84 13.68 3.63
C ASN A 65 -9.96 13.11 4.51
N THR A 66 -11.07 12.69 3.88
CA THR A 66 -12.14 12.02 4.63
C THR A 66 -11.78 10.55 4.91
N ILE A 67 -12.36 10.00 5.98
CA ILE A 67 -12.22 8.57 6.30
C ILE A 67 -12.72 7.70 5.14
N THR A 68 -13.84 8.07 4.53
CA THR A 68 -14.47 7.36 3.42
C THR A 68 -13.57 7.35 2.18
N ASN A 69 -13.02 8.51 1.80
CA ASN A 69 -12.13 8.56 0.63
C ASN A 69 -10.81 7.83 0.89
N THR A 70 -10.26 7.94 2.10
CA THR A 70 -9.03 7.22 2.48
C THR A 70 -9.25 5.70 2.44
N SER A 71 -10.38 5.20 2.96
CA SER A 71 -10.72 3.76 2.91
C SER A 71 -10.89 3.26 1.47
N ARG A 72 -11.49 4.06 0.60
CA ARG A 72 -11.64 3.75 -0.83
C ARG A 72 -10.29 3.65 -1.54
N ILE A 73 -9.38 4.61 -1.29
CA ILE A 73 -8.02 4.60 -1.88
C ILE A 73 -7.24 3.36 -1.41
N MET A 74 -7.40 2.96 -0.16
CA MET A 74 -6.71 1.80 0.42
C MET A 74 -7.40 0.46 0.14
N LEU A 75 -8.56 0.46 -0.50
CA LEU A 75 -9.38 -0.74 -0.76
C LEU A 75 -9.68 -1.54 0.52
N VAL A 76 -9.96 -0.85 1.62
CA VAL A 76 -10.33 -1.46 2.91
C VAL A 76 -11.73 -1.03 3.34
N SER A 77 -12.36 -1.82 4.20
CA SER A 77 -13.67 -1.44 4.76
C SER A 77 -13.57 -0.20 5.65
N GLY A 78 -14.66 0.57 5.75
CA GLY A 78 -14.73 1.74 6.62
C GLY A 78 -14.47 1.39 8.09
N ALA A 79 -14.92 0.22 8.56
CA ALA A 79 -14.67 -0.27 9.92
C ALA A 79 -13.16 -0.46 10.18
N ASN A 80 -12.45 -1.10 9.24
CA ASN A 80 -11.00 -1.27 9.34
C ASN A 80 -10.27 0.09 9.35
N MET A 81 -10.69 1.02 8.47
CA MET A 81 -10.11 2.35 8.40
C MET A 81 -10.34 3.12 9.72
N THR A 82 -11.53 3.03 10.30
CA THR A 82 -11.82 3.65 11.61
C THR A 82 -10.87 3.13 12.69
N GLY A 83 -10.61 1.82 12.72
CA GLY A 83 -9.66 1.22 13.65
C GLY A 83 -8.22 1.72 13.47
N VAL A 84 -7.77 1.84 12.21
CA VAL A 84 -6.44 2.39 11.88
C VAL A 84 -6.34 3.86 12.29
N ALA A 85 -7.36 4.68 11.96
CA ALA A 85 -7.38 6.09 12.28
C ALA A 85 -7.39 6.36 13.80
N LYS A 86 -8.14 5.57 14.58
CA LYS A 86 -8.13 5.67 16.05
C LYS A 86 -6.74 5.45 16.65
N ARG A 87 -5.99 4.45 16.15
CA ARG A 87 -4.62 4.18 16.61
C ARG A 87 -3.66 5.31 16.23
N LEU A 88 -3.71 5.79 14.98
CA LEU A 88 -2.89 6.92 14.53
C LEU A 88 -3.15 8.19 15.32
N GLU A 89 -4.41 8.46 15.69
CA GLU A 89 -4.79 9.60 16.53
C GLU A 89 -4.27 9.43 17.95
N LYS A 90 -4.45 8.23 18.56
CA LYS A 90 -3.91 7.93 19.89
C LYS A 90 -2.40 8.14 19.97
N ASP A 91 -1.69 7.77 18.90
CA ASP A 91 -0.24 7.89 18.81
C ASP A 91 0.21 9.30 18.35
N GLY A 92 -0.74 10.23 18.13
CA GLY A 92 -0.48 11.64 17.80
C GLY A 92 -0.02 11.89 16.35
N PHE A 93 -0.19 10.95 15.45
CA PHE A 93 0.19 11.10 14.03
C PHE A 93 -0.86 11.85 13.20
N ILE A 94 -2.12 11.78 13.60
CA ILE A 94 -3.25 12.47 12.96
C ILE A 94 -4.17 13.07 14.01
N ILE A 95 -5.06 13.96 13.54
CA ILE A 95 -6.22 14.46 14.28
C ILE A 95 -7.46 14.01 13.48
N ARG A 96 -8.51 13.60 14.19
CA ARG A 96 -9.83 13.36 13.62
C ARG A 96 -10.77 14.50 14.01
N ARG A 97 -11.51 15.01 13.04
CA ARG A 97 -12.49 16.07 13.25
C ARG A 97 -13.77 15.75 12.49
N SER A 98 -14.91 16.21 12.97
CA SER A 98 -16.11 16.29 12.14
C SER A 98 -15.94 17.39 11.10
N ASP A 99 -16.49 17.18 9.90
CA ASP A 99 -16.55 18.24 8.90
C ASP A 99 -17.47 19.36 9.40
N ILE A 100 -17.08 20.61 9.12
CA ILE A 100 -17.84 21.79 9.60
C ILE A 100 -19.21 21.92 8.92
N ASN A 101 -19.38 21.34 7.75
CA ASN A 101 -20.61 21.44 6.97
C ASN A 101 -21.49 20.17 7.10
N ASP A 102 -20.91 19.02 7.47
CA ASP A 102 -21.63 17.76 7.69
C ASP A 102 -20.94 16.93 8.78
N GLU A 103 -21.51 16.94 9.98
CA GLU A 103 -20.98 16.23 11.15
C GLU A 103 -20.87 14.70 10.97
N ARG A 104 -21.56 14.12 9.97
CA ARG A 104 -21.44 12.70 9.64
C ARG A 104 -20.13 12.35 8.94
N ILE A 105 -19.45 13.37 8.40
CA ILE A 105 -18.18 13.21 7.70
C ILE A 105 -17.04 13.35 8.71
N THR A 106 -16.22 12.32 8.84
CA THR A 106 -14.98 12.40 9.62
C THR A 106 -13.81 12.76 8.72
N LEU A 107 -13.17 13.86 9.02
CA LEU A 107 -11.91 14.31 8.42
C LEU A 107 -10.72 13.77 9.22
N LEU A 108 -9.70 13.32 8.49
CA LEU A 108 -8.38 12.95 8.99
C LEU A 108 -7.41 14.06 8.58
N GLU A 109 -6.62 14.55 9.52
CA GLU A 109 -5.62 15.59 9.30
C GLU A 109 -4.27 15.11 9.82
N ILE A 110 -3.22 15.14 8.98
CA ILE A 110 -1.87 14.75 9.40
C ILE A 110 -1.25 15.82 10.29
N THR A 111 -0.65 15.41 11.42
CA THR A 111 0.06 16.30 12.33
C THR A 111 1.48 16.62 11.86
N PRO A 112 2.16 17.64 12.44
CA PRO A 112 3.59 17.85 12.23
C PRO A 112 4.43 16.60 12.54
N LYS A 113 4.09 15.83 13.59
CA LYS A 113 4.70 14.54 13.92
C LYS A 113 4.55 13.56 12.77
N GLY A 114 3.33 13.40 12.23
CA GLY A 114 3.06 12.51 11.10
C GLY A 114 3.88 12.89 9.86
N LYS A 115 3.94 14.18 9.51
CA LYS A 115 4.73 14.69 8.38
C LYS A 115 6.23 14.43 8.57
N GLN A 116 6.76 14.68 9.78
CA GLN A 116 8.17 14.43 10.07
C GLN A 116 8.50 12.95 9.98
N THR A 117 7.62 12.08 10.47
CA THR A 117 7.81 10.64 10.41
C THR A 117 7.85 10.12 8.96
N ILE A 118 6.96 10.61 8.07
CA ILE A 118 7.02 10.30 6.63
C ILE A 118 8.36 10.68 6.03
N LYS A 119 8.91 11.85 6.38
CA LYS A 119 10.24 12.29 5.91
C LYS A 119 11.36 11.38 6.40
N ASN A 120 11.33 10.99 7.66
CA ASN A 120 12.34 10.12 8.26
C ASN A 120 12.38 8.72 7.62
N ILE A 121 11.22 8.18 7.25
CA ILE A 121 11.09 6.87 6.59
C ILE A 121 11.56 6.90 5.12
N ALA A 122 11.57 8.06 4.47
CA ALA A 122 11.73 8.15 3.02
C ALA A 122 12.97 7.42 2.49
N HIS A 123 14.13 7.60 3.13
CA HIS A 123 15.39 6.99 2.68
C HIS A 123 15.36 5.45 2.70
N GLU A 124 14.91 4.85 3.82
CA GLU A 124 14.85 3.39 3.96
C GLU A 124 13.80 2.78 3.01
N LYS A 125 12.65 3.44 2.88
CA LYS A 125 11.60 3.05 1.92
C LYS A 125 12.10 3.09 0.48
N ASP A 126 12.82 4.15 0.08
CA ASP A 126 13.35 4.30 -1.27
C ASP A 126 14.44 3.26 -1.56
N ALA A 127 15.27 2.93 -0.57
CA ALA A 127 16.26 1.84 -0.66
C ALA A 127 15.56 0.47 -0.88
N LEU A 128 14.49 0.21 -0.12
CA LEU A 128 13.68 -1.01 -0.30
C LEU A 128 13.09 -1.10 -1.71
N ILE A 129 12.48 -0.02 -2.21
CA ILE A 129 11.91 0.02 -3.56
C ILE A 129 13.00 -0.23 -4.62
N LYS A 130 14.15 0.40 -4.50
CA LYS A 130 15.28 0.18 -5.40
C LYS A 130 15.75 -1.27 -5.39
N MET A 131 15.79 -1.91 -4.22
CA MET A 131 16.15 -3.33 -4.11
C MET A 131 15.16 -4.23 -4.85
N PHE A 132 13.85 -4.00 -4.70
CA PHE A 132 12.81 -4.78 -5.39
C PHE A 132 12.82 -4.60 -6.91
N LEU A 133 13.22 -3.42 -7.39
CA LEU A 133 13.26 -3.08 -8.81
C LEU A 133 14.68 -3.11 -9.38
N ASN A 134 15.61 -3.75 -8.67
CA ASN A 134 16.99 -3.89 -9.15
C ASN A 134 17.03 -4.68 -10.46
N GLY A 135 17.77 -4.20 -11.45
CA GLY A 135 17.89 -4.83 -12.77
C GLY A 135 16.80 -4.43 -13.77
N PHE A 136 15.76 -3.71 -13.36
CA PHE A 136 14.74 -3.20 -14.27
C PHE A 136 15.14 -1.86 -14.86
N SER A 137 15.11 -1.73 -16.18
CA SER A 137 15.18 -0.45 -16.89
C SER A 137 13.91 0.40 -16.63
N GLU A 138 13.96 1.69 -16.94
CA GLU A 138 12.78 2.56 -16.83
C GLU A 138 11.64 2.11 -17.77
N GLU A 139 11.98 1.62 -18.97
CA GLU A 139 11.01 1.09 -19.92
C GLU A 139 10.30 -0.15 -19.37
N GLU A 140 11.05 -1.12 -18.82
CA GLU A 140 10.48 -2.31 -18.19
C GLU A 140 9.58 -1.97 -16.99
N LYS A 141 9.94 -0.99 -16.18
CA LYS A 141 9.09 -0.48 -15.09
C LYS A 141 7.80 0.13 -15.60
N MET A 142 7.88 0.92 -16.68
CA MET A 142 6.70 1.52 -17.32
C MET A 142 5.76 0.46 -17.87
N ASN A 143 6.29 -0.53 -18.60
CA ASN A 143 5.51 -1.62 -19.16
C ASN A 143 4.83 -2.45 -18.06
N ALA A 144 5.57 -2.83 -17.04
CA ALA A 144 5.02 -3.56 -15.88
C ALA A 144 3.91 -2.76 -15.17
N LEU A 145 4.10 -1.43 -15.02
CA LEU A 145 3.09 -0.56 -14.41
C LEU A 145 1.79 -0.55 -15.23
N GLU A 146 1.89 -0.43 -16.56
CA GLU A 146 0.70 -0.42 -17.45
C GLU A 146 -0.03 -1.78 -17.44
N ASP A 147 0.71 -2.90 -17.40
CA ASP A 147 0.09 -4.22 -17.30
C ASP A 147 -0.64 -4.41 -15.96
N ILE A 148 -0.04 -4.01 -14.85
CA ILE A 148 -0.69 -4.06 -13.52
C ILE A 148 -1.92 -3.15 -13.47
N LYS A 149 -1.87 -1.94 -14.05
CA LYS A 149 -3.03 -1.05 -14.15
C LYS A 149 -4.17 -1.69 -14.95
N ARG A 150 -3.86 -2.37 -16.05
CA ARG A 150 -4.85 -3.09 -16.88
C ARG A 150 -5.52 -4.21 -16.09
N ILE A 151 -4.73 -5.02 -15.35
CA ILE A 151 -5.25 -6.07 -14.46
C ILE A 151 -6.17 -5.47 -13.40
N PHE A 152 -5.75 -4.39 -12.75
CA PHE A 152 -6.54 -3.70 -11.73
C PHE A 152 -7.84 -3.12 -12.28
N LYS A 153 -7.82 -2.52 -13.48
CA LYS A 153 -9.02 -2.01 -14.15
C LYS A 153 -10.01 -3.13 -14.43
N ASN A 154 -9.54 -4.27 -14.94
CA ASN A 154 -10.39 -5.43 -15.22
C ASN A 154 -11.03 -5.99 -13.93
N SER A 155 -10.30 -6.02 -12.82
CA SER A 155 -10.83 -6.50 -11.55
C SER A 155 -11.98 -5.65 -10.99
N ASN A 156 -12.00 -4.35 -11.29
CA ASN A 156 -13.10 -3.45 -10.90
C ASN A 156 -14.36 -3.58 -11.76
N ALA A 157 -14.27 -4.18 -12.95
CA ALA A 157 -15.42 -4.44 -13.81
C ALA A 157 -16.28 -5.64 -13.30
N TYR A 158 -15.79 -6.41 -12.33
CA TYR A 158 -16.50 -7.53 -11.71
C TYR A 158 -17.35 -7.13 -10.47
N ARG A 159 -17.40 -5.85 -10.13
CA ARG A 159 -18.24 -5.29 -9.06
C ARG A 159 -19.37 -4.50 -9.66
#